data_44fed9dc434123097453dca6883d45e1
#
_entry.id   44fed9dc434123097453dca6883d45e1
#
_cell.length_a   1.000
_cell.length_b   1.000
_cell.length_c   1.000
_cell.angle_alpha   90.00
_cell.angle_beta   90.00
_cell.angle_gamma   90.00
#
_symmetry.space_group_name_H-M   'P 1'
#
loop_
_entity.id
_entity.type
_entity.pdbx_description
1 polymer ?
#
loop_
_entity_poly.entity_id
_entity_poly.type
_entity_poly.pdbx_seq_one_letter_code
_entity_poly.pdbx_strand_id
1 'polypeptide(L)'
;MTIIASKCPDYKVTVVDISEERINAWNSGNLPIFEPGLLERVLKARGKNLFFSTEIDRCIDEADIIFVAVNTPTKTFGEGAGKAVDLQFIEQTARRIKENAKSNKIVVEKSTIPVRAAETMASILHSGNNSVQFEILSNPEFMAEGTGVKDMETPDRILIGSKDTPSGLAARDILMDIYLHWVPKERLITTNLWSSELSKLVSNAFLA
;
A
#
# COMPACT_ATOMS: atom_id res chain seq x y z
N MET A 1 5.05 5.69 2.59
CA MET A 1 6.15 5.04 3.34
C MET A 1 7.03 6.05 4.09
N THR A 2 7.52 7.11 3.48
CA THR A 2 8.37 8.13 4.15
C THR A 2 7.73 8.72 5.40
N ILE A 3 6.42 9.01 5.37
CA ILE A 3 5.71 9.56 6.54
C ILE A 3 5.63 8.52 7.66
N ILE A 4 5.33 7.26 7.35
CA ILE A 4 5.36 6.17 8.34
C ILE A 4 6.75 6.10 8.99
N ALA A 5 7.83 6.06 8.19
CA ALA A 5 9.18 6.04 8.73
C ALA A 5 9.51 7.26 9.62
N SER A 6 9.00 8.45 9.24
CA SER A 6 9.20 9.67 10.03
C SER A 6 8.43 9.68 11.35
N LYS A 7 7.23 9.10 11.38
CA LYS A 7 6.32 9.12 12.54
C LYS A 7 6.50 7.91 13.46
N CYS A 8 7.03 6.82 12.92
CA CYS A 8 7.27 5.56 13.62
C CYS A 8 8.77 5.20 13.53
N PRO A 9 9.65 5.84 14.30
CA PRO A 9 11.11 5.65 14.19
C PRO A 9 11.56 4.22 14.52
N ASP A 10 10.78 3.47 15.27
CA ASP A 10 11.07 2.10 15.69
C ASP A 10 10.67 1.06 14.62
N TYR A 11 9.94 1.47 13.57
CA TYR A 11 9.56 0.57 12.49
C TYR A 11 10.55 0.62 11.34
N LYS A 12 11.03 -0.53 10.91
CA LYS A 12 11.81 -0.67 9.68
C LYS A 12 10.87 -0.59 8.48
N VAL A 13 11.07 0.40 7.63
CA VAL A 13 10.31 0.62 6.40
C VAL A 13 11.22 0.42 5.20
N THR A 14 10.88 -0.52 4.33
CA THR A 14 11.62 -0.75 3.08
C THR A 14 10.69 -0.52 1.89
N VAL A 15 11.08 0.38 1.01
CA VAL A 15 10.41 0.59 -0.29
C VAL A 15 11.15 -0.21 -1.34
N VAL A 16 10.41 -1.02 -2.09
CA VAL A 16 10.99 -1.85 -3.15
C VAL A 16 10.39 -1.49 -4.51
N ASP A 17 11.21 -1.55 -5.54
CA ASP A 17 10.81 -1.40 -6.94
C ASP A 17 11.67 -2.32 -7.80
N ILE A 18 11.12 -2.78 -8.93
CA ILE A 18 11.87 -3.54 -9.94
C ILE A 18 12.85 -2.66 -10.72
N SER A 19 12.63 -1.36 -10.75
CA SER A 19 13.45 -0.39 -11.46
C SER A 19 14.65 0.02 -10.60
N GLU A 20 15.83 -0.44 -10.96
CA GLU A 20 17.09 -0.03 -10.35
C GLU A 20 17.30 1.49 -10.46
N GLU A 21 16.93 2.09 -11.60
CA GLU A 21 17.00 3.55 -11.81
C GLU A 21 16.19 4.32 -10.75
N ARG A 22 14.95 3.89 -10.49
CA ARG A 22 14.10 4.52 -9.46
C ARG A 22 14.69 4.33 -8.07
N ILE A 23 15.18 3.15 -7.75
CA ILE A 23 15.80 2.88 -6.45
C ILE A 23 17.06 3.72 -6.28
N ASN A 24 17.90 3.86 -7.31
CA ASN A 24 19.07 4.72 -7.28
C ASN A 24 18.69 6.20 -7.10
N ALA A 25 17.63 6.67 -7.74
CA ALA A 25 17.10 8.02 -7.54
C ALA A 25 16.63 8.23 -6.09
N TRP A 26 15.88 7.28 -5.50
CA TRP A 26 15.48 7.32 -4.09
C TRP A 26 16.66 7.29 -3.12
N ASN A 27 17.77 6.66 -3.50
CA ASN A 27 19.01 6.62 -2.72
C ASN A 27 19.93 7.83 -2.95
N SER A 28 19.57 8.74 -3.86
CA SER A 28 20.32 9.96 -4.19
C SER A 28 19.75 11.22 -3.50
N GLY A 29 20.29 12.37 -3.85
CA GLY A 29 19.72 13.69 -3.49
C GLY A 29 18.64 14.18 -4.47
N ASN A 30 18.44 13.47 -5.61
CA ASN A 30 17.46 13.81 -6.65
C ASN A 30 16.38 12.71 -6.67
N LEU A 31 15.31 12.93 -5.92
CA LEU A 31 14.21 11.97 -5.83
C LEU A 31 13.47 11.84 -7.18
N PRO A 32 12.88 10.67 -7.48
CA PRO A 32 12.16 10.46 -8.75
C PRO A 32 10.81 11.19 -8.81
N ILE A 33 10.37 11.77 -7.70
CA ILE A 33 9.17 12.61 -7.60
C ILE A 33 9.47 13.86 -6.80
N PHE A 34 8.79 14.95 -7.12
CA PHE A 34 8.85 16.18 -6.36
C PHE A 34 7.59 16.38 -5.54
N GLU A 35 7.75 16.52 -4.22
CA GLU A 35 6.72 16.97 -3.28
C GLU A 35 7.36 17.90 -2.24
N PRO A 36 6.73 19.02 -1.91
CA PRO A 36 7.26 19.94 -0.90
C PRO A 36 7.58 19.23 0.42
N GLY A 37 8.82 19.35 0.88
CA GLY A 37 9.28 18.77 2.14
C GLY A 37 9.58 17.26 2.11
N LEU A 38 9.40 16.56 0.97
CA LEU A 38 9.66 15.12 0.88
C LEU A 38 11.14 14.79 1.02
N LEU A 39 12.00 15.50 0.28
CA LEU A 39 13.45 15.27 0.29
C LEU A 39 14.03 15.34 1.70
N GLU A 40 13.68 16.36 2.46
CA GLU A 40 14.14 16.53 3.83
C GLU A 40 13.79 15.33 4.72
N ARG A 41 12.55 14.84 4.61
CA ARG A 41 12.07 13.68 5.38
C ARG A 41 12.75 12.39 4.95
N VAL A 42 12.95 12.21 3.66
CA VAL A 42 13.70 11.05 3.13
C VAL A 42 15.13 11.06 3.67
N LEU A 43 15.84 12.18 3.56
CA LEU A 43 17.22 12.30 4.05
C LEU A 43 17.34 12.07 5.56
N LYS A 44 16.34 12.50 6.34
CA LYS A 44 16.32 12.32 7.80
C LYS A 44 16.15 10.85 8.21
N ALA A 45 15.36 10.08 7.47
CA ALA A 45 14.98 8.69 7.81
C ALA A 45 15.84 7.66 7.06
N ARG A 46 16.33 7.96 5.85
CA ARG A 46 17.08 7.07 4.99
C ARG A 46 18.37 6.58 5.68
N GLY A 47 18.60 5.26 5.61
CA GLY A 47 19.73 4.59 6.25
C GLY A 47 19.59 4.40 7.75
N LYS A 48 18.50 4.91 8.37
CA LYS A 48 18.16 4.64 9.78
C LYS A 48 17.05 3.59 9.84
N ASN A 49 15.84 3.98 9.47
CA ASN A 49 14.66 3.11 9.45
C ASN A 49 13.90 3.15 8.12
N LEU A 50 14.34 3.95 7.13
CA LEU A 50 13.82 3.97 5.76
C LEU A 50 14.90 3.49 4.80
N PHE A 51 14.56 2.47 4.02
CA PHE A 51 15.45 1.83 3.05
C PHE A 51 14.78 1.72 1.69
N PHE A 52 15.59 1.69 0.63
CA PHE A 52 15.15 1.52 -0.76
C PHE A 52 15.98 0.42 -1.40
N SER A 53 15.32 -0.60 -2.00
CA SER A 53 15.99 -1.80 -2.50
C SER A 53 15.29 -2.40 -3.72
N THR A 54 16.04 -3.10 -4.55
CA THR A 54 15.52 -3.97 -5.62
C THR A 54 15.34 -5.43 -5.17
N GLU A 55 15.75 -5.77 -3.94
CA GLU A 55 15.67 -7.13 -3.40
C GLU A 55 14.27 -7.46 -2.87
N ILE A 56 13.30 -7.48 -3.80
CA ILE A 56 11.88 -7.58 -3.48
C ILE A 56 11.58 -8.86 -2.69
N ASP A 57 12.11 -10.00 -3.12
CA ASP A 57 11.78 -11.32 -2.55
C ASP A 57 12.25 -11.42 -1.10
N ARG A 58 13.46 -10.93 -0.81
CA ARG A 58 13.96 -10.83 0.55
C ARG A 58 13.12 -9.90 1.41
N CYS A 59 12.74 -8.74 0.86
CA CYS A 59 11.92 -7.77 1.59
C CYS A 59 10.50 -8.28 1.86
N ILE A 60 9.92 -9.09 0.96
CA ILE A 60 8.65 -9.78 1.20
C ILE A 60 8.78 -10.76 2.38
N ASP A 61 9.84 -11.55 2.41
CA ASP A 61 10.07 -12.51 3.50
C ASP A 61 10.24 -11.81 4.86
N GLU A 62 11.01 -10.72 4.90
CA GLU A 62 11.29 -9.95 6.12
C GLU A 62 10.10 -9.13 6.64
N ALA A 63 9.16 -8.73 5.79
CA ALA A 63 8.08 -7.82 6.16
C ALA A 63 6.94 -8.52 6.91
N ASP A 64 6.41 -7.90 7.96
CA ASP A 64 5.14 -8.29 8.60
C ASP A 64 3.94 -7.71 7.87
N ILE A 65 4.08 -6.47 7.37
CA ILE A 65 3.05 -5.73 6.64
C ILE A 65 3.60 -5.32 5.27
N ILE A 66 2.86 -5.63 4.21
CA ILE A 66 3.22 -5.33 2.83
C ILE A 66 2.19 -4.39 2.22
N PHE A 67 2.61 -3.17 1.89
CA PHE A 67 1.77 -2.23 1.15
C PHE A 67 1.96 -2.44 -0.36
N VAL A 68 0.89 -2.81 -1.04
CA VAL A 68 0.85 -2.97 -2.49
C VAL A 68 0.42 -1.65 -3.13
N ALA A 69 1.36 -0.99 -3.79
CA ALA A 69 1.18 0.30 -4.44
C ALA A 69 1.75 0.25 -5.87
N VAL A 70 1.20 -0.65 -6.68
CA VAL A 70 1.60 -0.86 -8.07
C VAL A 70 0.68 -0.12 -9.04
N ASN A 71 1.15 0.11 -10.26
CA ASN A 71 0.35 0.75 -11.30
C ASN A 71 -0.88 -0.09 -11.66
N THR A 72 -1.97 0.61 -11.96
CA THR A 72 -3.25 0.04 -12.39
C THR A 72 -3.71 0.73 -13.67
N PRO A 73 -3.00 0.49 -14.82
CA PRO A 73 -3.31 1.16 -16.07
C PRO A 73 -4.66 0.69 -16.64
N THR A 74 -5.23 1.48 -17.55
CA THR A 74 -6.37 1.03 -18.35
C THR A 74 -5.92 -0.04 -19.34
N LYS A 75 -6.71 -1.09 -19.50
CA LYS A 75 -6.46 -2.13 -20.52
C LYS A 75 -6.36 -1.54 -21.91
N THR A 76 -5.37 -1.97 -22.66
CA THR A 76 -5.13 -1.52 -24.03
C THR A 76 -5.62 -2.49 -25.10
N PHE A 77 -5.93 -3.74 -24.71
CA PHE A 77 -6.39 -4.80 -25.62
C PHE A 77 -7.36 -5.77 -24.94
N GLY A 78 -8.06 -6.58 -25.73
CA GLY A 78 -9.02 -7.59 -25.26
C GLY A 78 -10.32 -6.98 -24.75
N GLU A 79 -11.12 -7.81 -24.06
CA GLU A 79 -12.39 -7.39 -23.51
C GLU A 79 -12.17 -6.32 -22.44
N GLY A 80 -12.91 -5.21 -22.51
CA GLY A 80 -12.78 -4.05 -21.63
C GLY A 80 -11.66 -3.09 -22.03
N ALA A 81 -11.01 -3.23 -23.21
CA ALA A 81 -10.01 -2.28 -23.68
C ALA A 81 -10.54 -0.84 -23.72
N GLY A 82 -9.73 0.10 -23.22
CA GLY A 82 -10.07 1.51 -23.10
C GLY A 82 -11.05 1.86 -21.96
N LYS A 83 -11.52 0.87 -21.19
CA LYS A 83 -12.51 1.08 -20.11
C LYS A 83 -12.15 0.37 -18.80
N ALA A 84 -11.67 -0.87 -18.89
CA ALA A 84 -11.36 -1.67 -17.70
C ALA A 84 -9.94 -1.41 -17.19
N VAL A 85 -9.75 -1.54 -15.90
CA VAL A 85 -8.43 -1.51 -15.26
C VAL A 85 -7.70 -2.82 -15.55
N ASP A 86 -6.41 -2.74 -15.85
CA ASP A 86 -5.54 -3.90 -15.97
C ASP A 86 -4.99 -4.29 -14.59
N LEU A 87 -5.38 -5.44 -14.10
CA LEU A 87 -4.99 -5.96 -12.79
C LEU A 87 -3.72 -6.84 -12.84
N GLN A 88 -3.08 -7.01 -14.00
CA GLN A 88 -1.94 -7.92 -14.14
C GLN A 88 -0.81 -7.61 -13.14
N PHE A 89 -0.53 -6.35 -12.84
CA PHE A 89 0.51 -6.00 -11.86
C PHE A 89 0.11 -6.36 -10.43
N ILE A 90 -1.16 -6.22 -10.09
CA ILE A 90 -1.72 -6.66 -8.79
C ILE A 90 -1.60 -8.18 -8.67
N GLU A 91 -2.00 -8.92 -9.71
CA GLU A 91 -1.94 -10.38 -9.74
C GLU A 91 -0.50 -10.89 -9.66
N GLN A 92 0.43 -10.31 -10.43
CA GLN A 92 1.85 -10.66 -10.40
C GLN A 92 2.44 -10.40 -9.00
N THR A 93 2.09 -9.26 -8.39
CA THR A 93 2.54 -8.91 -7.05
C THR A 93 2.00 -9.90 -6.02
N ALA A 94 0.72 -10.27 -6.09
CA ALA A 94 0.12 -11.26 -5.20
C ALA A 94 0.80 -12.63 -5.32
N ARG A 95 1.09 -13.09 -6.55
CA ARG A 95 1.83 -14.34 -6.78
C ARG A 95 3.23 -14.27 -6.18
N ARG A 96 3.96 -13.17 -6.41
CA ARG A 96 5.30 -12.98 -5.88
C ARG A 96 5.33 -12.96 -4.35
N ILE A 97 4.34 -12.29 -3.72
CA ILE A 97 4.18 -12.30 -2.25
C ILE A 97 3.96 -13.74 -1.77
N LYS A 98 3.04 -14.48 -2.38
CA LYS A 98 2.74 -15.85 -2.03
C LYS A 98 3.96 -16.78 -2.13
N GLU A 99 4.74 -16.63 -3.19
CA GLU A 99 5.91 -17.48 -3.46
C GLU A 99 7.06 -17.24 -2.47
N ASN A 100 7.19 -16.00 -1.95
CA ASN A 100 8.34 -15.61 -1.15
C ASN A 100 8.04 -15.43 0.34
N ALA A 101 6.77 -15.33 0.75
CA ALA A 101 6.40 -15.21 2.15
C ALA A 101 6.60 -16.52 2.91
N LYS A 102 7.39 -16.51 3.98
CA LYS A 102 7.63 -17.65 4.87
C LYS A 102 6.90 -17.56 6.22
N SER A 103 6.28 -16.43 6.51
CA SER A 103 5.48 -16.19 7.71
C SER A 103 4.18 -15.48 7.34
N ASN A 104 3.21 -15.47 8.26
CA ASN A 104 1.95 -14.76 8.06
C ASN A 104 2.17 -13.29 7.75
N LYS A 105 1.35 -12.72 6.84
CA LYS A 105 1.50 -11.35 6.37
C LYS A 105 0.16 -10.61 6.41
N ILE A 106 0.23 -9.33 6.72
CA ILE A 106 -0.85 -8.38 6.41
C ILE A 106 -0.51 -7.72 5.07
N VAL A 107 -1.39 -7.88 4.09
CA VAL A 107 -1.22 -7.28 2.76
C VAL A 107 -2.20 -6.13 2.64
N VAL A 108 -1.67 -4.93 2.55
CA VAL A 108 -2.44 -3.68 2.47
C VAL A 108 -2.48 -3.20 1.03
N GLU A 109 -3.64 -3.24 0.45
CA GLU A 109 -3.89 -2.75 -0.89
C GLU A 109 -4.04 -1.23 -0.83
N LYS A 110 -3.11 -0.53 -1.51
CA LYS A 110 -3.02 0.93 -1.53
C LYS A 110 -3.34 1.54 -2.90
N SER A 111 -3.21 0.76 -3.96
CA SER A 111 -3.50 1.18 -5.33
C SER A 111 -4.98 1.56 -5.50
N THR A 112 -5.28 2.46 -6.45
CA THR A 112 -6.66 2.73 -6.87
C THR A 112 -7.13 1.60 -7.77
N ILE A 113 -8.06 0.77 -7.30
CA ILE A 113 -8.51 -0.46 -7.95
C ILE A 113 -10.03 -0.54 -8.01
N PRO A 114 -10.58 -1.35 -8.93
CA PRO A 114 -12.00 -1.67 -8.95
C PRO A 114 -12.43 -2.41 -7.69
N VAL A 115 -13.70 -2.30 -7.35
CA VAL A 115 -14.31 -3.13 -6.28
C VAL A 115 -14.09 -4.60 -6.58
N ARG A 116 -13.74 -5.39 -5.55
CA ARG A 116 -13.40 -6.83 -5.57
C ARG A 116 -11.97 -7.17 -6.03
N ALA A 117 -11.11 -6.19 -6.25
CA ALA A 117 -9.71 -6.51 -6.56
C ALA A 117 -8.97 -7.12 -5.35
N ALA A 118 -9.30 -6.70 -4.12
CA ALA A 118 -8.81 -7.33 -2.90
C ALA A 118 -9.25 -8.81 -2.79
N GLU A 119 -10.43 -9.19 -3.30
CA GLU A 119 -10.85 -10.59 -3.38
C GLU A 119 -10.02 -11.39 -4.37
N THR A 120 -9.70 -10.79 -5.52
CA THR A 120 -8.81 -11.41 -6.51
C THR A 120 -7.43 -11.67 -5.92
N MET A 121 -6.88 -10.67 -5.23
CA MET A 121 -5.62 -10.81 -4.50
C MET A 121 -5.71 -11.91 -3.44
N ALA A 122 -6.78 -11.94 -2.64
CA ALA A 122 -7.02 -12.96 -1.63
C ALA A 122 -7.08 -14.36 -2.24
N SER A 123 -7.77 -14.52 -3.37
CA SER A 123 -7.88 -15.80 -4.08
C SER A 123 -6.53 -16.33 -4.54
N ILE A 124 -5.64 -15.44 -5.00
CA ILE A 124 -4.26 -15.79 -5.39
C ILE A 124 -3.44 -16.19 -4.17
N LEU A 125 -3.44 -15.36 -3.13
CA LEU A 125 -2.64 -15.58 -1.92
C LEU A 125 -3.02 -16.86 -1.18
N HIS A 126 -4.32 -17.20 -1.13
CA HIS A 126 -4.81 -18.40 -0.46
C HIS A 126 -4.93 -19.63 -1.39
N SER A 127 -4.58 -19.52 -2.69
CA SER A 127 -4.65 -20.68 -3.60
C SER A 127 -3.64 -21.76 -3.22
N GLY A 128 -3.98 -23.04 -3.42
CA GLY A 128 -3.11 -24.18 -3.13
C GLY A 128 -2.94 -24.44 -1.64
N ASN A 129 -1.98 -25.31 -1.31
CA ASN A 129 -1.72 -25.75 0.06
C ASN A 129 -0.59 -24.90 0.66
N ASN A 130 -0.94 -23.79 1.27
CA ASN A 130 0.03 -22.88 1.92
C ASN A 130 -0.21 -22.85 3.43
N SER A 131 0.86 -23.02 4.21
CA SER A 131 0.81 -22.87 5.67
C SER A 131 0.81 -21.40 6.12
N VAL A 132 1.20 -20.48 5.22
CA VAL A 132 1.23 -19.05 5.48
C VAL A 132 -0.17 -18.46 5.34
N GLN A 133 -0.59 -17.69 6.33
CA GLN A 133 -1.86 -16.96 6.31
C GLN A 133 -1.65 -15.52 5.84
N PHE A 134 -2.60 -15.03 5.06
CA PHE A 134 -2.59 -13.67 4.54
C PHE A 134 -3.88 -12.95 4.93
N GLU A 135 -3.79 -11.83 5.62
CA GLU A 135 -4.92 -10.93 5.82
C GLU A 135 -4.81 -9.74 4.87
N ILE A 136 -5.90 -9.46 4.15
CA ILE A 136 -5.94 -8.41 3.14
C ILE A 136 -6.73 -7.24 3.67
N LEU A 137 -6.14 -6.04 3.61
CA LEU A 137 -6.78 -4.78 3.95
C LEU A 137 -6.83 -3.87 2.73
N SER A 138 -7.87 -3.05 2.63
CA SER A 138 -7.94 -1.94 1.67
C SER A 138 -7.66 -0.63 2.41
N ASN A 139 -6.68 0.12 1.94
CA ASN A 139 -6.30 1.41 2.52
C ASN A 139 -6.04 2.44 1.40
N PRO A 140 -7.08 2.88 0.71
CA PRO A 140 -6.96 3.85 -0.37
C PRO A 140 -6.42 5.19 0.14
N GLU A 141 -5.78 5.94 -0.75
CA GLU A 141 -5.27 7.27 -0.44
C GLU A 141 -6.16 8.37 -1.04
N PHE A 142 -6.17 9.52 -0.37
CA PHE A 142 -6.92 10.71 -0.78
C PHE A 142 -6.01 11.93 -0.83
N MET A 143 -4.84 11.78 -1.44
CA MET A 143 -3.84 12.84 -1.60
C MET A 143 -3.98 13.55 -2.94
N ALA A 144 -3.63 14.83 -2.97
CA ALA A 144 -3.42 15.59 -4.20
C ALA A 144 -1.92 15.76 -4.50
N GLU A 145 -1.57 15.84 -5.79
CA GLU A 145 -0.21 16.17 -6.22
C GLU A 145 0.19 17.56 -5.71
N GLY A 146 1.42 17.68 -5.22
CA GLY A 146 1.96 18.92 -4.66
C GLY A 146 1.61 19.18 -3.18
N THR A 147 0.68 18.39 -2.60
CA THR A 147 0.33 18.46 -1.17
C THR A 147 0.46 17.11 -0.46
N GLY A 148 0.92 16.07 -1.15
CA GLY A 148 0.91 14.68 -0.68
C GLY A 148 1.62 14.47 0.67
N VAL A 149 2.72 15.18 0.93
CA VAL A 149 3.39 15.13 2.24
C VAL A 149 2.50 15.71 3.33
N LYS A 150 1.91 16.88 3.11
CA LYS A 150 1.01 17.57 4.07
C LYS A 150 -0.24 16.70 4.30
N ASP A 151 -0.84 16.19 3.24
CA ASP A 151 -2.06 15.39 3.30
C ASP A 151 -1.84 14.07 4.09
N MET A 152 -0.65 13.50 4.01
CA MET A 152 -0.29 12.32 4.79
C MET A 152 0.10 12.63 6.23
N GLU A 153 0.64 13.81 6.52
CA GLU A 153 0.96 14.22 7.90
C GLU A 153 -0.27 14.66 8.68
N THR A 154 -1.21 15.30 8.01
CA THR A 154 -2.45 15.78 8.61
C THR A 154 -3.65 15.40 7.74
N PRO A 155 -3.92 14.09 7.56
CA PRO A 155 -4.99 13.64 6.70
C PRO A 155 -6.35 14.07 7.26
N ASP A 156 -7.28 14.42 6.37
CA ASP A 156 -8.67 14.64 6.75
C ASP A 156 -9.32 13.34 7.24
N ARG A 157 -8.97 12.24 6.63
CA ARG A 157 -9.39 10.88 6.99
C ARG A 157 -8.40 9.83 6.51
N ILE A 158 -8.32 8.74 7.23
CA ILE A 158 -7.70 7.48 6.79
C ILE A 158 -8.80 6.43 6.75
N LEU A 159 -9.01 5.82 5.60
CA LEU A 159 -10.00 4.76 5.42
C LEU A 159 -9.31 3.39 5.42
N ILE A 160 -9.82 2.47 6.22
CA ILE A 160 -9.30 1.10 6.31
C ILE A 160 -10.46 0.12 6.16
N GLY A 161 -10.42 -0.67 5.10
CA GLY A 161 -11.35 -1.76 4.84
C GLY A 161 -10.75 -3.11 5.26
N SER A 162 -11.54 -3.94 5.93
CA SER A 162 -11.15 -5.29 6.33
C SER A 162 -12.28 -6.30 6.12
N LYS A 163 -11.98 -7.60 6.18
CA LYS A 163 -13.00 -8.62 6.37
C LYS A 163 -13.53 -8.54 7.81
N ASP A 164 -14.82 -8.85 7.97
CA ASP A 164 -15.47 -8.96 9.28
C ASP A 164 -15.26 -10.37 9.87
N THR A 165 -13.98 -10.70 10.08
CA THR A 165 -13.52 -11.93 10.73
C THR A 165 -12.59 -11.57 11.88
N PRO A 166 -12.41 -12.42 12.91
CA PRO A 166 -11.49 -12.11 14.00
C PRO A 166 -10.08 -11.75 13.55
N SER A 167 -9.53 -12.46 12.56
CA SER A 167 -8.21 -12.21 11.99
C SER A 167 -8.16 -10.92 11.16
N GLY A 168 -9.21 -10.66 10.35
CA GLY A 168 -9.32 -9.43 9.56
C GLY A 168 -9.44 -8.18 10.44
N LEU A 169 -10.21 -8.27 11.53
CA LEU A 169 -10.34 -7.19 12.50
C LEU A 169 -9.02 -6.96 13.26
N ALA A 170 -8.31 -8.03 13.64
CA ALA A 170 -6.99 -7.91 14.27
C ALA A 170 -5.96 -7.25 13.33
N ALA A 171 -5.93 -7.66 12.05
CA ALA A 171 -5.06 -7.03 11.05
C ALA A 171 -5.38 -5.55 10.84
N ARG A 172 -6.68 -5.18 10.80
CA ARG A 172 -7.13 -3.80 10.75
C ARG A 172 -6.61 -2.98 11.94
N ASP A 173 -6.74 -3.53 13.15
CA ASP A 173 -6.35 -2.84 14.37
C ASP A 173 -4.83 -2.62 14.41
N ILE A 174 -4.03 -3.55 13.90
CA ILE A 174 -2.58 -3.36 13.73
C ILE A 174 -2.27 -2.19 12.76
N LEU A 175 -2.98 -2.11 11.62
CA LEU A 175 -2.79 -0.99 10.70
C LEU A 175 -3.26 0.33 11.28
N MET A 176 -4.37 0.33 12.04
CA MET A 176 -4.85 1.51 12.76
C MET A 176 -3.81 2.00 13.77
N ASP A 177 -3.18 1.09 14.52
CA ASP A 177 -2.16 1.44 15.52
C ASP A 177 -0.98 2.18 14.88
N ILE A 178 -0.53 1.78 13.68
CA ILE A 178 0.48 2.51 12.93
C ILE A 178 0.05 3.96 12.70
N TYR A 179 -1.17 4.19 12.20
CA TYR A 179 -1.65 5.55 11.91
C TYR A 179 -1.89 6.38 13.19
N LEU A 180 -2.28 5.76 14.29
CA LEU A 180 -2.50 6.42 15.59
C LEU A 180 -1.25 7.10 16.15
N HIS A 181 -0.06 6.78 15.66
CA HIS A 181 1.17 7.51 16.03
C HIS A 181 1.13 8.99 15.66
N TRP A 182 0.29 9.39 14.69
CA TRP A 182 0.20 10.82 14.28
C TRP A 182 -1.19 11.27 13.82
N VAL A 183 -2.14 10.35 13.64
CA VAL A 183 -3.50 10.67 13.20
C VAL A 183 -4.47 10.49 14.36
N PRO A 184 -5.29 11.51 14.69
CA PRO A 184 -6.32 11.39 15.70
C PRO A 184 -7.32 10.27 15.36
N LYS A 185 -7.77 9.53 16.36
CA LYS A 185 -8.66 8.37 16.20
C LYS A 185 -9.94 8.69 15.42
N GLU A 186 -10.46 9.89 15.60
CA GLU A 186 -11.69 10.38 14.95
C GLU A 186 -11.57 10.47 13.43
N ARG A 187 -10.33 10.51 12.92
CA ARG A 187 -10.03 10.54 11.48
C ARG A 187 -9.77 9.15 10.90
N LEU A 188 -9.71 8.11 11.72
CA LEU A 188 -9.61 6.73 11.27
C LEU A 188 -11.01 6.14 11.07
N ILE A 189 -11.35 5.86 9.81
CA ILE A 189 -12.66 5.32 9.43
C ILE A 189 -12.46 3.87 9.03
N THR A 190 -13.22 2.97 9.65
CA THR A 190 -13.18 1.54 9.34
C THR A 190 -14.45 1.11 8.62
N THR A 191 -14.30 0.20 7.65
CA THR A 191 -15.41 -0.34 6.87
C THR A 191 -15.06 -1.74 6.34
N ASN A 192 -15.96 -2.38 5.57
CA ASN A 192 -15.62 -3.58 4.84
C ASN A 192 -14.75 -3.28 3.61
N LEU A 193 -14.12 -4.32 3.03
CA LEU A 193 -13.23 -4.19 1.88
C LEU A 193 -13.88 -3.48 0.70
N TRP A 194 -15.07 -3.91 0.28
CA TRP A 194 -15.73 -3.37 -0.90
C TRP A 194 -16.11 -1.90 -0.77
N SER A 195 -16.62 -1.51 0.40
CA SER A 195 -16.94 -0.10 0.66
C SER A 195 -15.69 0.77 0.64
N SER A 196 -14.56 0.26 1.13
CA SER A 196 -13.28 0.96 1.07
C SER A 196 -12.81 1.17 -0.38
N GLU A 197 -12.78 0.10 -1.18
CA GLU A 197 -12.42 0.16 -2.60
C GLU A 197 -13.35 1.12 -3.38
N LEU A 198 -14.67 0.99 -3.18
CA LEU A 198 -15.66 1.84 -3.83
C LEU A 198 -15.51 3.31 -3.47
N SER A 199 -15.23 3.62 -2.20
CA SER A 199 -15.11 5.00 -1.70
C SER A 199 -14.08 5.82 -2.46
N LYS A 200 -12.95 5.22 -2.85
CA LYS A 200 -11.91 5.91 -3.64
C LYS A 200 -12.42 6.25 -5.04
N LEU A 201 -13.06 5.29 -5.71
CA LEU A 201 -13.60 5.49 -7.06
C LEU A 201 -14.69 6.56 -7.08
N VAL A 202 -15.61 6.48 -6.13
CA VAL A 202 -16.70 7.47 -5.98
C VAL A 202 -16.12 8.85 -5.68
N SER A 203 -15.17 8.96 -4.76
CA SER A 203 -14.52 10.25 -4.46
C SER A 203 -13.88 10.87 -5.70
N ASN A 204 -13.15 10.08 -6.49
CA ASN A 204 -12.54 10.58 -7.72
C ASN A 204 -13.61 11.05 -8.74
N ALA A 205 -14.71 10.30 -8.88
CA ALA A 205 -15.79 10.66 -9.80
C ALA A 205 -16.56 11.91 -9.36
N PHE A 206 -16.72 12.15 -8.05
CA PHE A 206 -17.38 13.35 -7.54
C PHE A 206 -16.51 14.59 -7.56
N LEU A 207 -15.18 14.44 -7.62
CA LEU A 207 -14.23 15.56 -7.68
C LEU A 207 -13.85 15.95 -9.13
N ALA A 208 -14.22 15.13 -10.11
CA ALA A 208 -13.99 15.39 -11.54
C ALA A 208 -15.13 16.22 -12.13
#